data_165fb5da8ebeba61905490791afc7714
#
_entry.id   165fb5da8ebeba61905490791afc7714
#
_cell.length_a   1.000
_cell.length_b   1.000
_cell.length_c   1.000
_cell.angle_alpha   90.00
_cell.angle_beta   90.00
_cell.angle_gamma   90.00
#
_symmetry.space_group_name_H-M   'P 1'
#
loop_
_entity.id
_entity.type
_entity.pdbx_description
1 polymer ?
#
loop_
_entity_poly.entity_id
_entity_poly.type
_entity_poly.pdbx_seq_one_letter_code
_entity_poly.pdbx_strand_id
1 'polypeptide(L)'
;MSKIAYLFPGQGSQYIGMGKEFHDTYPEAQAVWKLADKVLQNLYWQDKREVQAESGHPYSMEQLTFEENPYINITEYTQIAMLTMEVAILKVLEAKGLKAEMAAGLSLGEYGALAAAGVMELPDLFRIIRMRGIYMQEAYPEGGAMTAVLGPVSYTHLTLPT
;
A
#
# COMPACT_ATOMS: atom_id res chain seq x y z
N MET A 1 16.50 -27.34 -4.07
CA MET A 1 15.72 -26.28 -4.76
C MET A 1 15.94 -24.98 -4.03
N SER A 2 16.10 -23.86 -4.74
CA SER A 2 16.21 -22.56 -4.10
C SER A 2 14.85 -22.17 -3.49
N LYS A 3 14.86 -21.68 -2.26
CA LYS A 3 13.66 -21.15 -1.61
C LYS A 3 13.43 -19.72 -2.04
N ILE A 4 12.18 -19.35 -2.24
CA ILE A 4 11.75 -18.01 -2.64
C ILE A 4 11.07 -17.35 -1.43
N ALA A 5 11.44 -16.11 -1.15
CA ALA A 5 10.75 -15.25 -0.19
C ALA A 5 10.23 -14.00 -0.88
N TYR A 6 9.02 -13.59 -0.55
CA TYR A 6 8.48 -12.29 -0.93
C TYR A 6 8.76 -11.28 0.17
N LEU A 7 9.30 -10.13 -0.22
CA LEU A 7 9.55 -9.01 0.68
C LEU A 7 8.75 -7.80 0.20
N PHE A 8 7.94 -7.26 1.10
CA PHE A 8 7.07 -6.13 0.82
C PHE A 8 7.61 -4.87 1.51
N PRO A 9 7.87 -3.80 0.75
CA PRO A 9 8.42 -2.56 1.32
C PRO A 9 7.40 -1.82 2.19
N GLY A 10 7.90 -0.91 3.02
CA GLY A 10 7.09 -0.01 3.81
C GLY A 10 6.86 1.35 3.13
N GLN A 11 6.05 2.19 3.78
CA GLN A 11 5.86 3.58 3.40
C GLN A 11 7.21 4.31 3.30
N GLY A 12 7.37 5.12 2.25
CA GLY A 12 8.62 5.79 1.88
C GLY A 12 9.23 5.26 0.58
N SER A 13 8.70 4.14 0.06
CA SER A 13 9.14 3.54 -1.21
C SER A 13 8.24 3.92 -2.39
N GLN A 14 7.19 4.72 -2.16
CA GLN A 14 6.26 5.16 -3.21
C GLN A 14 6.89 6.17 -4.17
N TYR A 15 6.46 6.13 -5.41
CA TYR A 15 6.78 7.12 -6.43
C TYR A 15 5.71 7.12 -7.53
N ILE A 16 5.57 8.25 -8.23
CA ILE A 16 4.65 8.35 -9.37
C ILE A 16 5.10 7.39 -10.48
N GLY A 17 4.16 6.61 -11.00
CA GLY A 17 4.42 5.58 -12.02
C GLY A 17 4.71 4.20 -11.45
N MET A 18 4.76 4.02 -10.12
CA MET A 18 5.00 2.70 -9.51
C MET A 18 3.96 1.68 -9.98
N GLY A 19 4.44 0.55 -10.50
CA GLY A 19 3.59 -0.55 -10.98
C GLY A 19 2.91 -0.32 -12.32
N LYS A 20 3.11 0.83 -12.99
CA LYS A 20 2.47 1.16 -14.27
C LYS A 20 2.77 0.13 -15.36
N GLU A 21 4.01 -0.32 -15.47
CA GLU A 21 4.40 -1.35 -16.45
C GLU A 21 3.63 -2.66 -16.24
N PHE A 22 3.43 -3.07 -14.98
CA PHE A 22 2.62 -4.24 -14.66
C PHE A 22 1.15 -4.02 -15.01
N HIS A 23 0.60 -2.85 -14.65
CA HIS A 23 -0.77 -2.48 -15.00
C HIS A 23 -1.01 -2.51 -16.51
N ASP A 24 -0.14 -1.90 -17.29
CA ASP A 24 -0.30 -1.79 -18.74
C ASP A 24 -0.11 -3.15 -19.46
N THR A 25 0.60 -4.09 -18.84
CA THR A 25 0.98 -5.37 -19.47
C THR A 25 0.09 -6.53 -19.05
N TYR A 26 -0.38 -6.56 -17.79
CA TYR A 26 -1.00 -7.76 -17.21
C TYR A 26 -2.43 -7.51 -16.73
N PRO A 27 -3.41 -8.29 -17.23
CA PRO A 27 -4.80 -8.16 -16.81
C PRO A 27 -5.00 -8.46 -15.31
N GLU A 28 -4.17 -9.30 -14.72
CA GLU A 28 -4.18 -9.58 -13.28
C GLU A 28 -3.86 -8.31 -12.47
N ALA A 29 -2.89 -7.51 -12.90
CA ALA A 29 -2.57 -6.24 -12.28
C ALA A 29 -3.73 -5.24 -12.44
N GLN A 30 -4.28 -5.09 -13.64
CA GLN A 30 -5.44 -4.21 -13.89
C GLN A 30 -6.64 -4.56 -13.00
N ALA A 31 -6.90 -5.85 -12.78
CA ALA A 31 -7.98 -6.30 -11.91
C ALA A 31 -7.79 -5.83 -10.46
N VAL A 32 -6.55 -5.79 -9.98
CA VAL A 32 -6.22 -5.29 -8.64
C VAL A 32 -6.44 -3.78 -8.54
N TRP A 33 -6.00 -2.99 -9.52
CA TRP A 33 -6.29 -1.54 -9.58
C TRP A 33 -7.79 -1.25 -9.56
N LYS A 34 -8.57 -1.96 -10.38
CA LYS A 34 -10.05 -1.83 -10.40
C LYS A 34 -10.70 -2.21 -9.07
N LEU A 35 -10.14 -3.19 -8.35
CA LEU A 35 -10.64 -3.56 -7.03
C LEU A 35 -10.33 -2.47 -5.99
N ALA A 36 -9.11 -1.95 -5.99
CA ALA A 36 -8.70 -0.87 -5.11
C ALA A 36 -9.51 0.41 -5.35
N ASP A 37 -9.82 0.74 -6.62
CA ASP A 37 -10.71 1.84 -6.98
C ASP A 37 -12.09 1.74 -6.32
N LYS A 38 -12.70 0.57 -6.38
CA LYS A 38 -14.01 0.35 -5.74
C LYS A 38 -13.99 0.61 -4.24
N VAL A 39 -12.88 0.24 -3.60
CA VAL A 39 -12.70 0.48 -2.16
C VAL A 39 -12.44 1.96 -1.90
N LEU A 40 -11.59 2.60 -2.67
CA LEU A 40 -11.30 4.02 -2.55
C LEU A 40 -12.58 4.86 -2.69
N GLN A 41 -13.37 4.59 -3.70
CA GLN A 41 -14.63 5.31 -3.97
C GLN A 41 -15.69 5.06 -2.89
N ASN A 42 -15.87 3.82 -2.46
CA ASN A 42 -16.90 3.46 -1.48
C ASN A 42 -16.64 4.05 -0.09
N LEU A 43 -15.39 4.17 0.32
CA LEU A 43 -15.05 4.77 1.61
C LEU A 43 -15.28 6.29 1.64
N TYR A 44 -15.13 6.97 0.53
CA TYR A 44 -15.53 8.37 0.41
C TYR A 44 -17.03 8.59 0.70
N TRP A 45 -17.91 7.66 0.31
CA TRP A 45 -19.35 7.77 0.51
C TRP A 45 -19.83 7.33 1.89
N GLN A 46 -19.12 6.43 2.56
CA GLN A 46 -19.53 5.90 3.86
C GLN A 46 -19.09 6.75 5.04
N ASP A 47 -18.04 7.52 4.89
CA ASP A 47 -17.41 8.25 6.01
C ASP A 47 -18.05 9.61 6.28
N LYS A 48 -19.19 9.95 5.63
CA LYS A 48 -19.95 11.21 5.82
C LYS A 48 -19.09 12.49 5.97
N ARG A 49 -17.79 12.39 5.81
CA ARG A 49 -16.98 13.55 5.53
C ARG A 49 -17.51 14.04 4.20
N GLU A 50 -18.18 15.19 4.20
CA GLU A 50 -18.31 15.96 2.98
C GLU A 50 -16.88 16.18 2.48
N VAL A 51 -16.35 15.17 1.79
CA VAL A 51 -15.29 15.42 0.85
C VAL A 51 -15.99 16.25 -0.21
N GLN A 52 -16.10 17.56 0.11
CA GLN A 52 -16.29 18.52 -0.94
C GLN A 52 -15.31 18.11 -2.00
N ALA A 53 -15.81 17.90 -3.20
CA ALA A 53 -15.00 17.71 -4.37
C ALA A 53 -14.16 18.97 -4.56
N GLU A 54 -13.23 19.20 -3.63
CA GLU A 54 -12.18 20.17 -3.81
C GLU A 54 -11.42 19.68 -5.01
N SER A 55 -11.45 20.50 -6.05
CA SER A 55 -10.72 20.30 -7.27
C SER A 55 -9.30 19.82 -6.94
N GLY A 56 -9.01 18.54 -7.14
CA GLY A 56 -7.68 17.99 -6.94
C GLY A 56 -7.55 16.66 -6.22
N HIS A 57 -8.59 16.11 -5.60
CA HIS A 57 -8.49 14.75 -5.04
C HIS A 57 -8.40 13.69 -6.15
N PRO A 58 -7.60 12.62 -5.99
CA PRO A 58 -7.52 11.58 -6.99
C PRO A 58 -8.86 10.85 -7.08
N TYR A 59 -9.44 10.82 -8.30
CA TYR A 59 -10.70 10.14 -8.56
C TYR A 59 -10.52 8.64 -8.80
N SER A 60 -9.28 8.20 -9.07
CA SER A 60 -8.96 6.80 -9.31
C SER A 60 -7.58 6.43 -8.77
N MET A 61 -7.37 5.13 -8.60
CA MET A 61 -6.06 4.60 -8.23
C MET A 61 -5.02 4.85 -9.33
N GLU A 62 -5.42 4.88 -10.58
CA GLU A 62 -4.53 5.20 -11.71
C GLU A 62 -4.06 6.66 -11.62
N GLN A 63 -4.96 7.60 -11.39
CA GLN A 63 -4.58 9.00 -11.17
C GLN A 63 -3.64 9.14 -9.97
N LEU A 64 -3.97 8.50 -8.85
CA LEU A 64 -3.16 8.56 -7.65
C LEU A 64 -1.75 7.99 -7.88
N THR A 65 -1.62 6.91 -8.64
CA THR A 65 -0.34 6.19 -8.78
C THR A 65 0.46 6.57 -10.02
N PHE A 66 -0.18 7.05 -11.11
CA PHE A 66 0.48 7.24 -12.40
C PHE A 66 0.59 8.70 -12.86
N GLU A 67 -0.22 9.60 -12.31
CA GLU A 67 -0.19 11.01 -12.65
C GLU A 67 0.46 11.84 -11.54
N GLU A 68 1.11 12.94 -11.93
CA GLU A 68 1.68 13.89 -10.96
C GLU A 68 0.59 14.48 -10.07
N ASN A 69 0.72 14.29 -8.78
CA ASN A 69 -0.24 14.78 -7.79
C ASN A 69 0.43 14.92 -6.40
N PRO A 70 -0.09 15.78 -5.51
CA PRO A 70 0.46 15.94 -4.17
C PRO A 70 0.08 14.81 -3.21
N TYR A 71 -0.91 13.97 -3.55
CA TYR A 71 -1.55 13.03 -2.62
C TYR A 71 -0.75 11.76 -2.39
N ILE A 72 0.10 11.36 -3.34
CA ILE A 72 0.89 10.11 -3.24
C ILE A 72 1.76 10.06 -1.97
N ASN A 73 2.13 11.22 -1.42
CA ASN A 73 2.94 11.34 -0.20
C ASN A 73 2.12 11.60 1.07
N ILE A 74 0.80 11.68 0.97
CA ILE A 74 -0.09 11.79 2.12
C ILE A 74 -0.42 10.39 2.61
N THR A 75 -0.19 10.11 3.89
CA THR A 75 -0.25 8.75 4.48
C THR A 75 -1.52 7.99 4.13
N GLU A 76 -2.67 8.64 4.19
CA GLU A 76 -3.96 8.02 3.87
C GLU A 76 -4.06 7.52 2.42
N TYR A 77 -3.37 8.16 1.47
CA TYR A 77 -3.32 7.74 0.07
C TYR A 77 -2.12 6.85 -0.22
N THR A 78 -0.97 7.14 0.38
CA THR A 78 0.25 6.35 0.20
C THR A 78 0.01 4.88 0.49
N GLN A 79 -0.70 4.58 1.59
CA GLN A 79 -0.85 3.20 2.04
C GLN A 79 -1.66 2.34 1.08
N ILE A 80 -2.81 2.85 0.60
CA ILE A 80 -3.60 2.09 -0.38
C ILE A 80 -2.90 2.02 -1.74
N ALA A 81 -2.21 3.07 -2.15
CA ALA A 81 -1.46 3.10 -3.41
C ALA A 81 -0.35 2.04 -3.44
N MET A 82 0.45 1.97 -2.39
CA MET A 82 1.52 0.98 -2.28
C MET A 82 0.99 -0.44 -2.22
N LEU A 83 -0.01 -0.71 -1.37
CA LEU A 83 -0.60 -2.05 -1.29
C LEU A 83 -1.20 -2.48 -2.64
N THR A 84 -1.78 -1.54 -3.39
CA THR A 84 -2.31 -1.84 -4.73
C THR A 84 -1.20 -2.32 -5.65
N MET A 85 -0.08 -1.63 -5.71
CA MET A 85 1.08 -2.04 -6.51
C MET A 85 1.65 -3.38 -6.04
N GLU A 86 1.85 -3.57 -4.75
CA GLU A 86 2.38 -4.80 -4.15
C GLU A 86 1.52 -6.02 -4.49
N VAL A 87 0.20 -5.92 -4.29
CA VAL A 87 -0.74 -7.00 -4.58
C VAL A 87 -0.86 -7.25 -6.08
N ALA A 88 -0.80 -6.20 -6.91
CA ALA A 88 -0.82 -6.36 -8.36
C ALA A 88 0.38 -7.17 -8.86
N ILE A 89 1.59 -6.84 -8.40
CA ILE A 89 2.80 -7.62 -8.73
C ILE A 89 2.66 -9.05 -8.20
N LEU A 90 2.19 -9.23 -6.97
CA LEU A 90 1.94 -10.56 -6.39
C LEU A 90 1.03 -11.40 -7.29
N LYS A 91 -0.11 -10.85 -7.73
CA LYS A 91 -1.07 -11.57 -8.57
C LYS A 91 -0.50 -11.96 -9.94
N VAL A 92 0.34 -11.11 -10.52
CA VAL A 92 1.07 -11.44 -11.75
C VAL A 92 2.07 -12.59 -11.51
N LEU A 93 2.83 -12.55 -10.42
CA LEU A 93 3.77 -13.62 -10.08
C LEU A 93 3.05 -14.95 -9.84
N GLU A 94 1.95 -14.93 -9.11
CA GLU A 94 1.10 -16.11 -8.88
C GLU A 94 0.57 -16.70 -10.19
N ALA A 95 0.06 -15.85 -11.10
CA ALA A 95 -0.44 -16.27 -12.41
C ALA A 95 0.66 -16.90 -13.28
N LYS A 96 1.92 -16.47 -13.11
CA LYS A 96 3.08 -17.07 -13.78
C LYS A 96 3.63 -18.31 -13.06
N GLY A 97 2.97 -18.78 -12.02
CA GLY A 97 3.36 -19.98 -11.28
C GLY A 97 4.51 -19.77 -10.29
N LEU A 98 4.96 -18.55 -10.09
CA LEU A 98 5.97 -18.24 -9.07
C LEU A 98 5.28 -18.22 -7.71
N LYS A 99 5.76 -19.06 -6.79
CA LYS A 99 5.23 -19.14 -5.42
C LYS A 99 6.37 -18.99 -4.43
N ALA A 100 6.15 -18.16 -3.42
CA ALA A 100 7.08 -18.05 -2.30
C ALA A 100 6.72 -19.06 -1.21
N GLU A 101 7.75 -19.51 -0.48
CA GLU A 101 7.60 -20.36 0.70
C GLU A 101 7.43 -19.52 1.97
N MET A 102 7.79 -18.24 1.90
CA MET A 102 7.67 -17.29 3.00
C MET A 102 7.45 -15.88 2.47
N ALA A 103 6.81 -15.05 3.28
CA ALA A 103 6.60 -13.64 2.99
C ALA A 103 6.90 -12.82 4.25
N ALA A 104 7.44 -11.63 4.06
CA ALA A 104 7.66 -10.65 5.12
C ALA A 104 7.42 -9.25 4.59
N GLY A 105 7.05 -8.33 5.47
CA GLY A 105 6.80 -6.94 5.11
C GLY A 105 7.16 -5.98 6.23
N LEU A 106 7.53 -4.76 5.87
CA LEU A 106 7.84 -3.70 6.80
C LEU A 106 6.63 -2.78 6.99
N SER A 107 6.04 -2.75 8.19
CA SER A 107 4.93 -1.87 8.54
C SER A 107 3.74 -2.00 7.57
N LEU A 108 3.58 -1.11 6.58
CA LEU A 108 2.60 -1.21 5.51
C LEU A 108 2.76 -2.53 4.73
N GLY A 109 3.97 -2.94 4.41
CA GLY A 109 4.27 -4.16 3.67
C GLY A 109 3.83 -5.45 4.38
N GLU A 110 3.55 -5.43 5.69
CA GLU A 110 2.93 -6.57 6.38
C GLU A 110 1.59 -6.96 5.73
N TYR A 111 0.83 -5.99 5.23
CA TYR A 111 -0.43 -6.25 4.53
C TYR A 111 -0.21 -6.92 3.17
N GLY A 112 0.87 -6.59 2.47
CA GLY A 112 1.32 -7.33 1.29
C GLY A 112 1.67 -8.79 1.62
N ALA A 113 2.38 -9.00 2.73
CA ALA A 113 2.69 -10.35 3.22
C ALA A 113 1.44 -11.14 3.64
N LEU A 114 0.45 -10.49 4.26
CA LEU A 114 -0.85 -11.11 4.58
C LEU A 114 -1.63 -11.48 3.30
N ALA A 115 -1.57 -10.64 2.26
CA ALA A 115 -2.15 -10.96 0.95
C ALA A 115 -1.48 -12.21 0.34
N ALA A 116 -0.15 -12.29 0.37
CA ALA A 116 0.60 -13.44 -0.14
C ALA A 116 0.31 -14.73 0.64
N ALA A 117 0.05 -14.62 1.95
CA ALA A 117 -0.33 -15.74 2.80
C ALA A 117 -1.80 -16.16 2.68
N GLY A 118 -2.63 -15.39 1.95
CA GLY A 118 -4.06 -15.68 1.80
C GLY A 118 -4.84 -15.59 3.11
N VAL A 119 -4.42 -14.75 4.05
CA VAL A 119 -5.03 -14.65 5.39
C VAL A 119 -6.42 -14.01 5.36
N MET A 120 -6.65 -13.14 4.38
CA MET A 120 -7.94 -12.46 4.20
C MET A 120 -8.22 -12.16 2.74
N GLU A 121 -9.48 -11.88 2.44
CA GLU A 121 -9.91 -11.50 1.11
C GLU A 121 -9.39 -10.10 0.73
N LEU A 122 -9.00 -9.91 -0.53
CA LEU A 122 -8.42 -8.64 -0.99
C LEU A 122 -9.33 -7.41 -0.76
N PRO A 123 -10.65 -7.48 -0.96
CA PRO A 123 -11.51 -6.32 -0.68
C PRO A 123 -11.42 -5.86 0.78
N ASP A 124 -11.34 -6.78 1.72
CA ASP A 124 -11.24 -6.46 3.15
C ASP A 124 -9.84 -5.94 3.48
N LEU A 125 -8.82 -6.51 2.88
CA LEU A 125 -7.44 -6.04 3.03
C LEU A 125 -7.30 -4.58 2.56
N PHE A 126 -7.87 -4.23 1.40
CA PHE A 126 -7.87 -2.85 0.90
C PHE A 126 -8.67 -1.89 1.79
N ARG A 127 -9.80 -2.33 2.36
CA ARG A 127 -10.55 -1.54 3.34
C ARG A 127 -9.73 -1.26 4.58
N ILE A 128 -9.10 -2.28 5.13
CA ILE A 128 -8.27 -2.16 6.34
C ILE A 128 -7.11 -1.21 6.10
N ILE A 129 -6.37 -1.36 5.00
CA ILE A 129 -5.22 -0.49 4.73
C ILE A 129 -5.65 0.97 4.49
N ARG A 130 -6.79 1.18 3.84
CA ARG A 130 -7.35 2.52 3.65
C ARG A 130 -7.71 3.15 4.98
N MET A 131 -8.41 2.44 5.87
CA MET A 131 -8.75 2.92 7.20
C MET A 131 -7.52 3.16 8.07
N ARG A 132 -6.52 2.28 7.99
CA ARG A 132 -5.24 2.47 8.67
C ARG A 132 -4.56 3.78 8.24
N GLY A 133 -4.51 4.04 6.94
CA GLY A 133 -3.92 5.27 6.40
C GLY A 133 -4.64 6.51 6.90
N ILE A 134 -5.98 6.50 6.91
CA ILE A 134 -6.82 7.58 7.43
C ILE A 134 -6.53 7.82 8.91
N TYR A 135 -6.62 6.80 9.74
CA TYR A 135 -6.40 6.94 11.18
C TYR A 135 -4.97 7.40 11.53
N MET A 136 -3.98 6.94 10.79
CA MET A 136 -2.61 7.40 11.00
C MET A 136 -2.43 8.86 10.60
N GLN A 137 -3.07 9.31 9.52
CA GLN A 137 -3.05 10.72 9.11
C GLN A 137 -3.78 11.61 10.13
N GLU A 138 -4.91 11.16 10.65
CA GLU A 138 -5.70 11.91 11.64
C GLU A 138 -5.04 11.95 13.02
N ALA A 139 -4.34 10.90 13.41
CA ALA A 139 -3.68 10.84 14.72
C ALA A 139 -2.61 11.95 14.87
N TYR A 140 -1.95 12.33 13.79
CA TYR A 140 -0.97 13.42 13.79
C TYR A 140 -0.92 14.11 12.43
N PRO A 141 -1.85 15.01 12.14
CA PRO A 141 -2.02 15.60 10.81
C PRO A 141 -0.90 16.55 10.42
N GLU A 142 -0.28 17.26 11.38
CA GLU A 142 0.77 18.26 11.13
C GLU A 142 1.90 18.19 12.18
N GLY A 143 3.12 18.50 11.76
CA GLY A 143 4.28 18.61 12.66
C GLY A 143 4.87 17.28 13.13
N GLY A 144 4.35 16.15 12.65
CA GLY A 144 4.92 14.83 12.91
C GLY A 144 6.21 14.59 12.14
N ALA A 145 7.13 13.85 12.75
CA ALA A 145 8.34 13.39 12.08
C ALA A 145 8.59 11.91 12.39
N MET A 146 9.15 11.21 11.42
CA MET A 146 9.60 9.84 11.59
C MET A 146 11.02 9.72 11.06
N THR A 147 11.92 9.16 11.88
CA THR A 147 13.31 8.95 11.51
C THR A 147 13.61 7.45 11.49
N ALA A 148 14.09 6.97 10.36
CA ALA A 148 14.64 5.62 10.25
C ALA A 148 16.15 5.67 10.53
N VAL A 149 16.59 4.95 11.54
CA VAL A 149 18.03 4.78 11.82
C VAL A 149 18.54 3.58 11.04
N LEU A 150 19.40 3.83 10.07
CA LEU A 150 20.02 2.80 9.24
C LEU A 150 21.44 2.56 9.68
N GLY A 151 21.78 1.30 9.93
CA GLY A 151 23.14 0.91 10.28
C GLY A 151 23.20 -0.41 11.05
N PRO A 152 24.39 -1.03 11.17
CA PRO A 152 24.55 -2.22 11.99
C PRO A 152 24.35 -1.87 13.46
N VAL A 153 23.46 -2.60 14.12
CA VAL A 153 23.23 -2.48 15.56
C VAL A 153 23.72 -3.76 16.25
N SER A 154 24.40 -3.60 17.38
CA SER A 154 24.89 -4.74 18.17
C SER A 154 23.82 -5.38 19.07
N TYR A 155 22.62 -4.87 19.06
CA TYR A 155 21.46 -5.34 19.83
C TYR A 155 20.20 -5.31 18.98
N THR A 156 19.26 -6.17 19.29
CA THR A 156 18.03 -6.37 18.51
C THR A 156 16.88 -5.46 18.94
N HIS A 157 17.08 -4.62 19.95
CA HIS A 157 16.07 -3.67 20.42
C HIS A 157 16.72 -2.42 20.99
N LEU A 158 16.03 -1.30 20.79
CA LEU A 158 16.34 -0.03 21.44
C LEU A 158 15.48 0.09 22.70
N THR A 159 16.12 0.30 23.84
CA THR A 159 15.42 0.72 25.05
C THR A 159 15.23 2.23 24.98
N LEU A 160 13.99 2.70 24.99
CA LEU A 160 13.71 4.11 25.15
C LEU A 160 14.12 4.54 26.56
N PRO A 161 14.74 5.71 26.73
CA PRO A 161 14.95 6.26 28.06
C PRO A 161 13.59 6.47 28.73
N THR A 162 13.46 5.97 29.95
CA THR A 162 12.29 6.16 30.81
C THR A 162 12.24 7.57 31.35
#